data_c0eb4450df58e127a83610f6fcd99c46
#
_entry.id   c0eb4450df58e127a83610f6fcd99c46
#
_cell.length_a   1.000
_cell.length_b   1.000
_cell.length_c   1.000
_cell.angle_alpha   90.00
_cell.angle_beta   90.00
_cell.angle_gamma   90.00
#
_symmetry.space_group_name_H-M   'P 1'
#
loop_
_entity.id
_entity.type
_entity.pdbx_description
1 polymer ?
#
loop_
_entity_poly.entity_id
_entity_poly.type
_entity_poly.pdbx_seq_one_letter_code
_entity_poly.pdbx_strand_id
1 'polypeptide(L)'
;ETNALDGFDLEAGPGIHGLLGANGAGKSTAINVFTTLSRPDAGEAWVAGHEVRADPRGVRRSLGLVGQAHAVDEVLGGRQNLVMFRRLFGLGAREARARADAALERFGLTDAAAKAVGGYSGGMRRRLDIAVALLLEPAVLFLDEPTTGLDPRARAEVWASVREIAAHGTTVLLTTQYLDEADQLAARISVMDAGRVIAEGTPAELKRAIGGDRIQAIPADAADLDRTARVLEDALGAPAIADAERGTATVPAEAGVASLARALASLGTAGIELADLELRRPTLDDAFLALTDRPKEHA
;
A
#
# COMPACT_ATOMS: atom_id res chain seq x y z
N GLU A 1 -4.04 -13.87 26.72
CA GLU A 1 -3.43 -12.62 26.16
C GLU A 1 -3.01 -12.92 24.73
N THR A 2 -3.36 -12.05 23.82
CA THR A 2 -2.99 -12.22 22.42
C THR A 2 -1.83 -11.27 22.13
N ASN A 3 -0.70 -11.78 21.64
CA ASN A 3 0.42 -10.93 21.21
C ASN A 3 0.02 -10.17 19.94
N ALA A 4 0.21 -8.87 19.95
CA ALA A 4 -0.07 -8.03 18.77
C ALA A 4 1.02 -8.16 17.69
N LEU A 5 2.26 -8.46 18.11
CA LEU A 5 3.41 -8.83 17.29
C LEU A 5 4.02 -10.10 17.89
N ASP A 6 4.26 -11.12 17.07
CA ASP A 6 4.79 -12.41 17.51
C ASP A 6 5.74 -12.99 16.47
N GLY A 7 7.05 -12.80 16.66
CA GLY A 7 8.04 -13.14 15.64
C GLY A 7 7.91 -12.25 14.40
N PHE A 8 7.72 -10.93 14.62
CA PHE A 8 7.64 -9.95 13.56
C PHE A 8 9.04 -9.48 13.17
N ASP A 9 9.46 -9.78 11.95
CA ASP A 9 10.70 -9.31 11.36
C ASP A 9 10.38 -8.45 10.14
N LEU A 10 11.01 -7.27 10.05
CA LEU A 10 10.84 -6.33 8.95
C LEU A 10 12.13 -5.58 8.68
N GLU A 11 12.54 -5.55 7.42
CA GLU A 11 13.62 -4.68 6.94
C GLU A 11 13.08 -3.75 5.85
N ALA A 12 13.17 -2.43 6.08
CA ALA A 12 12.76 -1.41 5.13
C ALA A 12 13.95 -0.54 4.73
N GLY A 13 14.26 -0.55 3.43
CA GLY A 13 15.32 0.27 2.82
C GLY A 13 14.79 1.56 2.19
N PRO A 14 15.63 2.28 1.42
CA PRO A 14 15.23 3.49 0.69
C PRO A 14 14.04 3.27 -0.23
N GLY A 15 13.20 4.29 -0.38
CA GLY A 15 11.99 4.26 -1.18
C GLY A 15 10.73 4.06 -0.33
N ILE A 16 9.68 3.51 -0.94
CA ILE A 16 8.40 3.27 -0.28
C ILE A 16 8.27 1.78 0.03
N HIS A 17 8.15 1.44 1.30
CA HIS A 17 7.89 0.09 1.79
C HIS A 17 6.44 0.01 2.30
N GLY A 18 5.65 -0.89 1.76
CA GLY A 18 4.26 -1.13 2.16
C GLY A 18 4.16 -2.23 3.20
N LEU A 19 3.55 -1.96 4.35
CA LEU A 19 3.14 -2.98 5.31
C LEU A 19 1.64 -3.24 5.13
N LEU A 20 1.31 -4.29 4.39
CA LEU A 20 -0.04 -4.66 3.98
C LEU A 20 -0.64 -5.69 4.94
N GLY A 21 -1.88 -5.52 5.35
CA GLY A 21 -2.57 -6.52 6.16
C GLY A 21 -3.98 -6.09 6.53
N ALA A 22 -4.79 -7.03 6.96
CA ALA A 22 -6.13 -6.76 7.46
C ALA A 22 -6.13 -5.90 8.74
N ASN A 23 -7.30 -5.39 9.12
CA ASN A 23 -7.46 -4.74 10.41
C ASN A 23 -7.19 -5.73 11.54
N GLY A 24 -6.43 -5.29 12.54
CA GLY A 24 -6.01 -6.16 13.65
C GLY A 24 -4.78 -7.04 13.36
N ALA A 25 -4.20 -7.00 12.16
CA ALA A 25 -2.97 -7.76 11.85
C ALA A 25 -1.74 -7.34 12.65
N GLY A 26 -1.76 -6.16 13.32
CA GLY A 26 -0.66 -5.62 14.13
C GLY A 26 0.09 -4.44 13.51
N LYS A 27 -0.33 -3.93 12.34
CA LYS A 27 0.32 -2.84 11.59
C LYS A 27 0.58 -1.59 12.44
N SER A 28 -0.47 -1.04 13.07
CA SER A 28 -0.33 0.15 13.92
C SER A 28 0.50 -0.12 15.17
N THR A 29 0.50 -1.36 15.70
CA THR A 29 1.40 -1.74 16.80
C THR A 29 2.85 -1.70 16.36
N ALA A 30 3.19 -2.20 15.17
CA ALA A 30 4.53 -2.11 14.60
C ALA A 30 4.97 -0.64 14.44
N ILE A 31 4.12 0.21 13.87
CA ILE A 31 4.37 1.66 13.78
C ILE A 31 4.62 2.27 15.18
N ASN A 32 3.78 1.95 16.17
CA ASN A 32 3.94 2.49 17.53
C ASN A 32 5.27 2.06 18.17
N VAL A 33 5.74 0.84 17.91
CA VAL A 33 7.05 0.38 18.37
C VAL A 33 8.16 1.16 17.67
N PHE A 34 8.18 1.23 16.35
CA PHE A 34 9.21 1.95 15.60
C PHE A 34 9.27 3.43 15.93
N THR A 35 8.12 4.04 16.20
CA THR A 35 8.04 5.47 16.53
C THR A 35 8.21 5.77 18.02
N THR A 36 8.55 4.77 18.83
CA THR A 36 8.73 4.87 20.29
C THR A 36 7.47 5.26 21.07
N LEU A 37 6.29 5.13 20.50
CA LEU A 37 5.01 5.34 21.18
C LEU A 37 4.63 4.15 22.06
N SER A 38 5.10 2.94 21.72
CA SER A 38 4.98 1.73 22.53
C SER A 38 6.34 1.09 22.71
N ARG A 39 6.56 0.46 23.86
CA ARG A 39 7.77 -0.28 24.13
C ARG A 39 7.54 -1.75 23.81
N PRO A 40 8.39 -2.41 23.00
CA PRO A 40 8.27 -3.84 22.76
C PRO A 40 8.64 -4.63 24.02
N ASP A 41 7.95 -5.75 24.27
CA ASP A 41 8.23 -6.64 25.39
C ASP A 41 9.55 -7.39 25.18
N ALA A 42 9.79 -7.84 23.94
CA ALA A 42 10.98 -8.55 23.52
C ALA A 42 11.40 -8.13 22.10
N GLY A 43 12.59 -8.59 21.68
CA GLY A 43 13.15 -8.23 20.38
C GLY A 43 13.83 -6.87 20.35
N GLU A 44 14.32 -6.50 19.18
CA GLU A 44 15.10 -5.29 18.94
C GLU A 44 14.58 -4.59 17.70
N ALA A 45 14.65 -3.26 17.69
CA ALA A 45 14.23 -2.47 16.52
C ALA A 45 15.14 -1.23 16.36
N TRP A 46 15.47 -0.92 15.11
CA TRP A 46 16.27 0.26 14.75
C TRP A 46 15.53 1.12 13.73
N VAL A 47 15.65 2.42 13.88
CA VAL A 47 15.16 3.40 12.91
C VAL A 47 16.26 4.39 12.59
N ALA A 48 16.64 4.50 11.34
CA ALA A 48 17.74 5.36 10.89
C ALA A 48 19.03 5.19 11.69
N GLY A 49 19.38 3.95 12.09
CA GLY A 49 20.58 3.62 12.85
C GLY A 49 20.47 3.84 14.39
N HIS A 50 19.32 4.29 14.88
CA HIS A 50 19.05 4.45 16.30
C HIS A 50 18.22 3.28 16.85
N GLU A 51 18.67 2.65 17.93
CA GLU A 51 17.94 1.57 18.58
C GLU A 51 16.75 2.16 19.39
N VAL A 52 15.56 1.58 19.20
CA VAL A 52 14.29 2.11 19.73
C VAL A 52 14.26 2.19 21.24
N ARG A 53 14.85 1.22 21.96
CA ARG A 53 14.88 1.17 23.42
C ARG A 53 16.03 1.99 24.02
N ALA A 54 17.21 1.95 23.39
CA ALA A 54 18.42 2.58 23.92
C ALA A 54 18.50 4.07 23.56
N ASP A 55 18.07 4.47 22.35
CA ASP A 55 18.09 5.87 21.90
C ASP A 55 16.75 6.36 21.34
N PRO A 56 15.67 6.35 22.12
CA PRO A 56 14.37 6.82 21.65
C PRO A 56 14.36 8.31 21.25
N ARG A 57 15.35 9.10 21.72
CA ARG A 57 15.48 10.52 21.33
C ARG A 57 16.08 10.64 19.93
N GLY A 58 17.09 9.85 19.60
CA GLY A 58 17.66 9.75 18.25
C GLY A 58 16.60 9.31 17.26
N VAL A 59 15.85 8.25 17.58
CA VAL A 59 14.72 7.78 16.75
C VAL A 59 13.74 8.91 16.47
N ARG A 60 13.23 9.61 17.49
CA ARG A 60 12.24 10.70 17.30
C ARG A 60 12.76 11.92 16.54
N ARG A 61 14.08 12.13 16.49
CA ARG A 61 14.69 13.20 15.68
C ARG A 61 14.84 12.83 14.21
N SER A 62 14.90 11.55 13.90
CA SER A 62 15.14 11.03 12.56
C SER A 62 13.86 10.61 11.82
N LEU A 63 12.71 10.63 12.49
CA LEU A 63 11.45 10.22 11.90
C LEU A 63 10.40 11.33 11.81
N GLY A 64 9.50 11.19 10.82
CA GLY A 64 8.20 11.83 10.79
C GLY A 64 7.10 10.77 10.95
N LEU A 65 6.00 11.13 11.60
CA LEU A 65 4.85 10.25 11.78
C LEU A 65 3.56 10.96 11.38
N VAL A 66 2.78 10.31 10.54
CA VAL A 66 1.39 10.67 10.23
C VAL A 66 0.51 9.51 10.65
N GLY A 67 -0.10 9.62 11.82
CA GLY A 67 -1.00 8.61 12.37
C GLY A 67 -2.41 8.66 11.76
N GLN A 68 -3.33 7.86 12.29
CA GLN A 68 -4.73 7.87 11.87
C GLN A 68 -5.46 9.16 12.31
N ALA A 69 -5.14 9.69 13.49
CA ALA A 69 -5.65 10.98 13.94
C ALA A 69 -4.82 12.14 13.37
N HIS A 70 -5.50 13.23 13.03
CA HIS A 70 -4.83 14.45 12.58
C HIS A 70 -4.06 15.12 13.74
N ALA A 71 -2.82 15.53 13.46
CA ALA A 71 -1.99 16.25 14.43
C ALA A 71 -2.27 17.75 14.42
N VAL A 72 -2.88 18.27 13.36
CA VAL A 72 -3.11 19.70 13.16
C VAL A 72 -4.31 20.21 13.96
N ASP A 73 -4.22 21.43 14.47
CA ASP A 73 -5.29 22.12 15.16
C ASP A 73 -6.32 22.64 14.15
N GLU A 74 -7.58 22.26 14.33
CA GLU A 74 -8.67 22.60 13.39
C GLU A 74 -9.10 24.08 13.44
N VAL A 75 -8.84 24.76 14.56
CA VAL A 75 -9.17 26.19 14.75
C VAL A 75 -8.16 27.09 14.04
N LEU A 76 -6.90 26.64 14.00
CA LEU A 76 -5.82 27.39 13.35
C LEU A 76 -5.85 27.23 11.83
N GLY A 77 -5.34 28.24 11.12
CA GLY A 77 -5.08 28.15 9.69
C GLY A 77 -3.91 27.22 9.38
N GLY A 78 -3.81 26.72 8.13
CA GLY A 78 -2.73 25.83 7.72
C GLY A 78 -1.34 26.42 7.97
N ARG A 79 -1.13 27.72 7.63
CA ARG A 79 0.13 28.43 7.92
C ARG A 79 0.41 28.51 9.43
N GLN A 80 -0.61 28.78 10.23
CA GLN A 80 -0.44 28.89 11.68
C GLN A 80 -0.04 27.55 12.28
N ASN A 81 -0.63 26.44 11.85
CA ASN A 81 -0.22 25.10 12.25
C ASN A 81 1.26 24.85 11.96
N LEU A 82 1.69 25.04 10.71
CA LEU A 82 3.08 24.82 10.31
C LEU A 82 4.06 25.71 11.08
N VAL A 83 3.74 26.99 11.29
CA VAL A 83 4.56 27.91 12.09
C VAL A 83 4.61 27.47 13.55
N MET A 84 3.50 27.03 14.13
CA MET A 84 3.44 26.51 15.50
C MET A 84 4.38 25.32 15.68
N PHE A 85 4.27 24.29 14.83
CA PHE A 85 5.14 23.12 14.90
C PHE A 85 6.62 23.48 14.72
N ARG A 86 6.95 24.34 13.73
CA ARG A 86 8.33 24.79 13.52
C ARG A 86 8.90 25.48 14.76
N ARG A 87 8.09 26.29 15.46
CA ARG A 87 8.51 26.95 16.69
C ARG A 87 8.70 25.97 17.85
N LEU A 88 7.85 24.93 17.94
CA LEU A 88 8.04 23.84 18.91
C LEU A 88 9.36 23.10 18.70
N PHE A 89 9.85 23.03 17.46
CA PHE A 89 11.16 22.48 17.12
C PHE A 89 12.33 23.48 17.29
N GLY A 90 12.09 24.66 17.86
CA GLY A 90 13.13 25.62 18.24
C GLY A 90 13.52 26.63 17.17
N LEU A 91 12.82 26.69 16.02
CA LEU A 91 13.13 27.68 14.98
C LEU A 91 12.64 29.10 15.33
N GLY A 92 13.41 30.10 14.90
CA GLY A 92 13.02 31.51 15.01
C GLY A 92 11.76 31.84 14.20
N ALA A 93 10.98 32.85 14.62
CA ALA A 93 9.69 33.17 14.00
C ALA A 93 9.76 33.49 12.51
N ARG A 94 10.82 34.17 12.04
CA ARG A 94 11.02 34.52 10.63
C ARG A 94 11.29 33.28 9.78
N GLU A 95 12.18 32.42 10.24
CA GLU A 95 12.53 31.16 9.55
C GLU A 95 11.34 30.20 9.56
N ALA A 96 10.65 30.07 10.70
CA ALA A 96 9.46 29.23 10.81
C ALA A 96 8.39 29.61 9.76
N ARG A 97 8.18 30.92 9.57
CA ARG A 97 7.20 31.42 8.58
C ARG A 97 7.65 31.12 7.14
N ALA A 98 8.92 31.39 6.80
CA ALA A 98 9.44 31.14 5.45
C ALA A 98 9.34 29.64 5.07
N ARG A 99 9.70 28.76 5.99
CA ARG A 99 9.60 27.30 5.77
C ARG A 99 8.15 26.81 5.76
N ALA A 100 7.25 27.43 6.50
CA ALA A 100 5.82 27.11 6.44
C ALA A 100 5.23 27.49 5.08
N ASP A 101 5.60 28.65 4.52
CA ASP A 101 5.13 29.09 3.20
C ASP A 101 5.65 28.13 2.10
N ALA A 102 6.92 27.74 2.15
CA ALA A 102 7.48 26.73 1.22
C ALA A 102 6.78 25.38 1.32
N ALA A 103 6.44 24.92 2.54
CA ALA A 103 5.70 23.69 2.73
C ALA A 103 4.28 23.77 2.16
N LEU A 104 3.57 24.89 2.37
CA LEU A 104 2.24 25.11 1.79
C LEU A 104 2.27 25.11 0.26
N GLU A 105 3.27 25.71 -0.34
CA GLU A 105 3.47 25.69 -1.79
C GLU A 105 3.71 24.28 -2.30
N ARG A 106 4.65 23.54 -1.69
CA ARG A 106 4.98 22.15 -2.04
C ARG A 106 3.76 21.22 -2.01
N PHE A 107 2.88 21.39 -1.01
CA PHE A 107 1.69 20.55 -0.85
C PHE A 107 0.42 21.12 -1.50
N GLY A 108 0.52 22.19 -2.30
CA GLY A 108 -0.61 22.80 -2.99
C GLY A 108 -1.68 23.34 -2.04
N LEU A 109 -1.27 23.94 -0.90
CA LEU A 109 -2.15 24.47 0.14
C LEU A 109 -2.05 25.99 0.30
N THR A 110 -1.36 26.69 -0.61
CA THR A 110 -1.10 28.13 -0.54
C THR A 110 -2.40 28.94 -0.48
N ASP A 111 -3.38 28.63 -1.33
CA ASP A 111 -4.66 29.35 -1.41
C ASP A 111 -5.52 29.17 -0.15
N ALA A 112 -5.33 28.05 0.56
CA ALA A 112 -6.03 27.72 1.79
C ALA A 112 -5.24 28.09 3.06
N ALA A 113 -4.04 28.64 2.96
CA ALA A 113 -3.10 28.86 4.06
C ALA A 113 -3.67 29.64 5.26
N ALA A 114 -4.57 30.58 5.01
CA ALA A 114 -5.20 31.40 6.03
C ALA A 114 -6.55 30.84 6.54
N LYS A 115 -7.14 29.88 5.82
CA LYS A 115 -8.41 29.25 6.17
C LYS A 115 -8.20 28.29 7.36
N ALA A 116 -9.12 28.30 8.34
CA ALA A 116 -9.10 27.36 9.45
C ALA A 116 -9.15 25.90 8.92
N VAL A 117 -8.32 25.03 9.52
CA VAL A 117 -8.15 23.63 9.06
C VAL A 117 -9.44 22.83 9.20
N GLY A 118 -10.31 23.17 10.15
CA GLY A 118 -11.65 22.58 10.24
C GLY A 118 -12.50 22.70 8.98
N GLY A 119 -12.22 23.71 8.12
CA GLY A 119 -12.84 23.87 6.81
C GLY A 119 -12.10 23.22 5.63
N TYR A 120 -11.03 22.47 5.87
CA TYR A 120 -10.28 21.74 4.82
C TYR A 120 -11.04 20.47 4.42
N SER A 121 -10.85 20.01 3.16
CA SER A 121 -11.22 18.65 2.78
C SER A 121 -10.33 17.62 3.50
N GLY A 122 -10.74 16.36 3.55
CA GLY A 122 -9.93 15.29 4.13
C GLY A 122 -8.53 15.21 3.48
N GLY A 123 -8.46 15.27 2.16
CA GLY A 123 -7.20 15.28 1.42
C GLY A 123 -6.30 16.49 1.74
N MET A 124 -6.89 17.68 1.89
CA MET A 124 -6.15 18.88 2.31
C MET A 124 -5.58 18.73 3.72
N ARG A 125 -6.37 18.20 4.67
CA ARG A 125 -5.89 17.94 6.04
C ARG A 125 -4.76 16.92 6.02
N ARG A 126 -4.91 15.82 5.28
CA ARG A 126 -3.88 14.78 5.18
C ARG A 126 -2.57 15.30 4.60
N ARG A 127 -2.64 16.12 3.55
CA ARG A 127 -1.44 16.78 2.99
C ARG A 127 -0.80 17.75 3.99
N LEU A 128 -1.58 18.44 4.79
CA LEU A 128 -1.05 19.30 5.85
C LEU A 128 -0.38 18.49 6.98
N ASP A 129 -0.95 17.36 7.40
CA ASP A 129 -0.31 16.45 8.36
C ASP A 129 1.05 15.93 7.84
N ILE A 130 1.10 15.53 6.56
CA ILE A 130 2.34 15.11 5.91
C ILE A 130 3.34 16.27 5.89
N ALA A 131 2.90 17.48 5.55
CA ALA A 131 3.75 18.67 5.57
C ALA A 131 4.33 18.93 6.98
N VAL A 132 3.53 18.75 8.02
CA VAL A 132 4.00 18.84 9.43
C VAL A 132 5.04 17.77 9.74
N ALA A 133 4.80 16.53 9.38
CA ALA A 133 5.72 15.42 9.63
C ALA A 133 7.09 15.59 8.94
N LEU A 134 7.13 16.32 7.83
CA LEU A 134 8.35 16.61 7.08
C LEU A 134 9.09 17.88 7.53
N LEU A 135 8.58 18.60 8.52
CA LEU A 135 9.16 19.87 8.95
C LEU A 135 10.63 19.76 9.39
N LEU A 136 11.07 18.62 9.88
CA LEU A 136 12.45 18.35 10.33
C LEU A 136 13.28 17.59 9.29
N GLU A 137 12.76 17.43 8.06
CA GLU A 137 13.43 16.68 6.98
C GLU A 137 13.87 15.28 7.47
N PRO A 138 12.91 14.44 7.94
CA PRO A 138 13.24 13.18 8.58
C PRO A 138 13.86 12.19 7.59
N ALA A 139 14.74 11.32 8.10
CA ALA A 139 15.29 10.22 7.29
C ALA A 139 14.22 9.16 6.97
N VAL A 140 13.24 8.97 7.89
CA VAL A 140 12.16 8.00 7.72
C VAL A 140 10.81 8.66 7.99
N LEU A 141 9.84 8.45 7.11
CA LEU A 141 8.45 8.87 7.27
C LEU A 141 7.55 7.65 7.45
N PHE A 142 6.85 7.61 8.58
CA PHE A 142 5.82 6.61 8.87
C PHE A 142 4.45 7.16 8.53
N LEU A 143 3.67 6.41 7.73
CA LEU A 143 2.32 6.76 7.32
C LEU A 143 1.37 5.62 7.73
N ASP A 144 0.53 5.86 8.75
CA ASP A 144 -0.44 4.86 9.19
C ASP A 144 -1.78 5.09 8.48
N GLU A 145 -2.08 4.22 7.50
CA GLU A 145 -3.28 4.24 6.66
C GLU A 145 -3.59 5.63 6.07
N PRO A 146 -2.67 6.21 5.25
CA PRO A 146 -2.71 7.63 4.89
C PRO A 146 -3.92 8.05 4.04
N THR A 147 -4.60 7.13 3.40
CA THR A 147 -5.71 7.46 2.47
C THR A 147 -7.07 6.94 2.91
N THR A 148 -7.17 6.37 4.12
CA THR A 148 -8.43 5.89 4.66
C THR A 148 -9.46 7.01 4.75
N GLY A 149 -10.66 6.76 4.21
CA GLY A 149 -11.76 7.73 4.20
C GLY A 149 -11.64 8.86 3.17
N LEU A 150 -10.64 8.84 2.30
CA LEU A 150 -10.49 9.81 1.21
C LEU A 150 -11.20 9.34 -0.06
N ASP A 151 -11.74 10.30 -0.80
CA ASP A 151 -12.24 10.06 -2.16
C ASP A 151 -11.08 9.74 -3.13
N PRO A 152 -11.35 9.15 -4.33
CA PRO A 152 -10.31 8.74 -5.26
C PRO A 152 -9.38 9.88 -5.72
N ARG A 153 -9.89 11.10 -5.86
CA ARG A 153 -9.10 12.25 -6.26
C ARG A 153 -8.13 12.68 -5.16
N ALA A 154 -8.64 12.82 -3.92
CA ALA A 154 -7.82 13.16 -2.76
C ALA A 154 -6.77 12.08 -2.49
N ARG A 155 -7.09 10.79 -2.68
CA ARG A 155 -6.16 9.67 -2.58
C ARG A 155 -5.02 9.82 -3.59
N ALA A 156 -5.33 10.09 -4.86
CA ALA A 156 -4.31 10.30 -5.90
C ALA A 156 -3.36 11.47 -5.58
N GLU A 157 -3.88 12.57 -5.02
CA GLU A 157 -3.09 13.73 -4.60
C GLU A 157 -2.14 13.39 -3.44
N VAL A 158 -2.59 12.60 -2.44
CA VAL A 158 -1.74 12.09 -1.35
C VAL A 158 -0.67 11.15 -1.90
N TRP A 159 -1.02 10.22 -2.78
CA TRP A 159 -0.07 9.29 -3.41
C TRP A 159 1.03 10.04 -4.18
N ALA A 160 0.66 11.08 -4.94
CA ALA A 160 1.64 11.91 -5.64
C ALA A 160 2.65 12.55 -4.67
N SER A 161 2.14 13.09 -3.54
CA SER A 161 2.99 13.66 -2.50
C SER A 161 3.93 12.64 -1.87
N VAL A 162 3.45 11.42 -1.60
CA VAL A 162 4.27 10.32 -1.03
C VAL A 162 5.38 9.89 -1.98
N ARG A 163 5.07 9.76 -3.28
CA ARG A 163 6.10 9.44 -4.30
C ARG A 163 7.18 10.53 -4.39
N GLU A 164 6.78 11.79 -4.37
CA GLU A 164 7.71 12.92 -4.39
C GLU A 164 8.66 12.89 -3.16
N ILE A 165 8.12 12.64 -1.97
CA ILE A 165 8.89 12.55 -0.73
C ILE A 165 9.96 11.45 -0.84
N ALA A 166 9.56 10.26 -1.28
CA ALA A 166 10.48 9.14 -1.45
C ALA A 166 11.55 9.42 -2.54
N ALA A 167 11.17 10.08 -3.64
CA ALA A 167 12.09 10.47 -4.70
C ALA A 167 13.17 11.47 -4.22
N HIS A 168 12.90 12.23 -3.16
CA HIS A 168 13.88 13.11 -2.51
C HIS A 168 14.75 12.42 -1.45
N GLY A 169 14.66 11.10 -1.31
CA GLY A 169 15.55 10.31 -0.48
C GLY A 169 15.03 9.97 0.93
N THR A 170 13.83 10.41 1.30
CA THR A 170 13.19 9.97 2.55
C THR A 170 12.69 8.53 2.39
N THR A 171 13.08 7.64 3.30
CA THR A 171 12.48 6.29 3.39
C THR A 171 11.06 6.40 3.90
N VAL A 172 10.09 5.77 3.24
CA VAL A 172 8.69 5.79 3.65
C VAL A 172 8.25 4.39 4.05
N LEU A 173 7.78 4.21 5.27
CA LEU A 173 7.04 3.02 5.68
C LEU A 173 5.55 3.37 5.76
N LEU A 174 4.77 2.75 4.90
CA LEU A 174 3.34 2.98 4.74
C LEU A 174 2.58 1.73 5.20
N THR A 175 1.66 1.86 6.15
CA THR A 175 0.70 0.79 6.43
C THR A 175 -0.56 0.99 5.62
N THR A 176 -1.13 -0.09 5.15
CA THR A 176 -2.41 -0.06 4.45
C THR A 176 -3.15 -1.39 4.53
N GLN A 177 -4.47 -1.34 4.39
CA GLN A 177 -5.32 -2.49 4.11
C GLN A 177 -5.79 -2.51 2.64
N TYR A 178 -5.49 -1.45 1.88
CA TYR A 178 -5.86 -1.32 0.48
C TYR A 178 -4.75 -1.84 -0.41
N LEU A 179 -5.07 -2.91 -1.15
CA LEU A 179 -4.12 -3.58 -2.03
C LEU A 179 -3.71 -2.71 -3.22
N ASP A 180 -4.65 -1.90 -3.74
CA ASP A 180 -4.38 -0.93 -4.80
C ASP A 180 -3.37 0.14 -4.37
N GLU A 181 -3.43 0.61 -3.11
CA GLU A 181 -2.46 1.55 -2.56
C GLU A 181 -1.06 0.95 -2.49
N ALA A 182 -0.95 -0.28 -1.96
CA ALA A 182 0.32 -0.99 -1.91
C ALA A 182 0.90 -1.25 -3.31
N ASP A 183 0.06 -1.67 -4.27
CA ASP A 183 0.45 -1.93 -5.67
C ASP A 183 0.95 -0.66 -6.38
N GLN A 184 0.31 0.47 -6.13
CA GLN A 184 0.63 1.74 -6.79
C GLN A 184 1.82 2.47 -6.19
N LEU A 185 2.10 2.30 -4.90
CA LEU A 185 3.10 3.10 -4.20
C LEU A 185 4.35 2.32 -3.83
N ALA A 186 4.21 1.09 -3.35
CA ALA A 186 5.30 0.41 -2.70
C ALA A 186 6.30 -0.20 -3.69
N ALA A 187 7.58 0.04 -3.46
CA ALA A 187 8.67 -0.67 -4.14
C ALA A 187 8.80 -2.10 -3.62
N ARG A 188 8.55 -2.31 -2.33
CA ARG A 188 8.45 -3.62 -1.67
C ARG A 188 7.25 -3.63 -0.74
N ILE A 189 6.66 -4.80 -0.56
CA ILE A 189 5.52 -5.02 0.32
C ILE A 189 5.86 -6.16 1.25
N SER A 190 5.63 -5.96 2.56
CA SER A 190 5.54 -7.03 3.54
C SER A 190 4.06 -7.28 3.87
N VAL A 191 3.60 -8.49 3.61
CA VAL A 191 2.23 -8.92 3.93
C VAL A 191 2.20 -9.41 5.36
N MET A 192 1.31 -8.83 6.17
CA MET A 192 1.21 -9.09 7.60
C MET A 192 -0.11 -9.78 7.94
N ASP A 193 -0.03 -10.87 8.69
CA ASP A 193 -1.17 -11.56 9.30
C ASP A 193 -0.83 -11.97 10.73
N ALA A 194 -1.78 -11.78 11.65
CA ALA A 194 -1.70 -12.20 13.05
C ALA A 194 -0.36 -11.88 13.74
N GLY A 195 0.16 -10.66 13.53
CA GLY A 195 1.38 -10.18 14.17
C GLY A 195 2.69 -10.65 13.54
N ARG A 196 2.65 -11.29 12.37
CA ARG A 196 3.83 -11.83 11.64
C ARG A 196 3.85 -11.34 10.20
N VAL A 197 5.05 -11.22 9.63
CA VAL A 197 5.21 -11.08 8.17
C VAL A 197 5.13 -12.48 7.56
N ILE A 198 4.14 -12.71 6.70
CA ILE A 198 3.88 -14.00 6.05
C ILE A 198 4.41 -14.08 4.61
N ALA A 199 4.65 -12.95 3.98
CA ALA A 199 5.27 -12.87 2.67
C ALA A 199 5.90 -11.47 2.47
N GLU A 200 6.96 -11.43 1.65
CA GLU A 200 7.64 -10.19 1.31
C GLU A 200 8.13 -10.22 -0.14
N GLY A 201 8.04 -9.09 -0.82
CA GLY A 201 8.51 -8.95 -2.19
C GLY A 201 8.09 -7.66 -2.85
N THR A 202 8.49 -7.46 -4.09
CA THR A 202 7.89 -6.44 -4.95
C THR A 202 6.44 -6.81 -5.28
N PRO A 203 5.57 -5.85 -5.65
CA PRO A 203 4.22 -6.16 -6.12
C PRO A 203 4.18 -7.25 -7.20
N ALA A 204 5.13 -7.20 -8.15
CA ALA A 204 5.24 -8.16 -9.23
C ALA A 204 5.65 -9.57 -8.75
N GLU A 205 6.53 -9.68 -7.76
CA GLU A 205 6.93 -10.95 -7.16
C GLU A 205 5.79 -11.59 -6.39
N LEU A 206 5.07 -10.82 -5.58
CA LEU A 206 3.92 -11.30 -4.82
C LEU A 206 2.80 -11.82 -5.75
N LYS A 207 2.49 -11.10 -6.82
CA LYS A 207 1.52 -11.52 -7.84
C LYS A 207 1.96 -12.82 -8.52
N ARG A 208 3.24 -12.97 -8.87
CA ARG A 208 3.77 -14.20 -9.50
C ARG A 208 3.77 -15.41 -8.57
N ALA A 209 3.93 -15.20 -7.26
CA ALA A 209 3.99 -16.29 -6.27
C ALA A 209 2.69 -17.10 -6.17
N ILE A 210 1.54 -16.53 -6.57
CA ILE A 210 0.21 -17.17 -6.51
C ILE A 210 -0.25 -17.79 -7.84
N GLY A 211 0.51 -17.59 -8.89
CA GLY A 211 0.23 -18.11 -10.24
C GLY A 211 0.58 -17.10 -11.31
N GLY A 212 0.79 -17.60 -12.52
CA GLY A 212 1.03 -16.79 -13.72
C GLY A 212 -0.25 -16.17 -14.27
N ASP A 213 -0.08 -15.47 -15.40
CA ASP A 213 -1.20 -14.98 -16.21
C ASP A 213 -2.16 -16.13 -16.54
N ARG A 214 -3.44 -15.83 -16.64
CA ARG A 214 -4.50 -16.78 -17.00
C ARG A 214 -5.33 -16.21 -18.13
N ILE A 215 -5.81 -17.07 -19.03
CA ILE A 215 -6.86 -16.70 -19.97
C ILE A 215 -8.19 -17.10 -19.38
N GLN A 216 -9.12 -16.17 -19.36
CA GLN A 216 -10.51 -16.39 -19.00
C GLN A 216 -11.36 -16.18 -20.24
N ALA A 217 -12.16 -17.20 -20.60
CA ALA A 217 -13.09 -17.15 -21.70
C ALA A 217 -14.52 -17.33 -21.19
N ILE A 218 -15.44 -16.54 -21.73
CA ILE A 218 -16.88 -16.64 -21.49
C ILE A 218 -17.53 -16.97 -22.84
N PRO A 219 -18.04 -18.21 -23.05
CA PRO A 219 -18.78 -18.52 -24.25
C PRO A 219 -20.11 -17.77 -24.30
N ALA A 220 -20.57 -17.42 -25.49
CA ALA A 220 -21.87 -16.76 -25.68
C ALA A 220 -23.04 -17.67 -25.29
N ASP A 221 -22.89 -18.97 -25.52
CA ASP A 221 -23.84 -20.01 -25.06
C ASP A 221 -23.22 -20.78 -23.88
N ALA A 222 -23.92 -20.80 -22.75
CA ALA A 222 -23.49 -21.54 -21.56
C ALA A 222 -23.32 -23.06 -21.82
N ALA A 223 -24.02 -23.63 -22.81
CA ALA A 223 -23.86 -25.03 -23.21
C ALA A 223 -22.46 -25.33 -23.78
N ASP A 224 -21.75 -24.33 -24.30
CA ASP A 224 -20.40 -24.47 -24.84
C ASP A 224 -19.29 -24.39 -23.77
N LEU A 225 -19.62 -24.22 -22.49
CA LEU A 225 -18.63 -23.99 -21.44
C LEU A 225 -17.57 -25.12 -21.32
N ASP A 226 -18.02 -26.38 -21.25
CA ASP A 226 -17.12 -27.53 -21.16
C ASP A 226 -16.31 -27.74 -22.45
N ARG A 227 -16.88 -27.36 -23.59
CA ARG A 227 -16.20 -27.42 -24.89
C ARG A 227 -15.14 -26.33 -24.97
N THR A 228 -15.46 -25.14 -24.48
CA THR A 228 -14.51 -24.02 -24.37
C THR A 228 -13.32 -24.40 -23.52
N ALA A 229 -13.54 -24.99 -22.34
CA ALA A 229 -12.46 -25.43 -21.46
C ALA A 229 -11.53 -26.45 -22.15
N ARG A 230 -12.09 -27.48 -22.81
CA ARG A 230 -11.30 -28.47 -23.55
C ARG A 230 -10.48 -27.87 -24.69
N VAL A 231 -11.06 -26.97 -25.48
CA VAL A 231 -10.32 -26.29 -26.56
C VAL A 231 -9.18 -25.45 -26.03
N LEU A 232 -9.38 -24.76 -24.91
CA LEU A 232 -8.32 -23.99 -24.24
C LEU A 232 -7.22 -24.88 -23.68
N GLU A 233 -7.57 -26.02 -23.08
CA GLU A 233 -6.61 -27.00 -22.57
C GLU A 233 -5.75 -27.58 -23.73
N ASP A 234 -6.36 -27.99 -24.83
CA ASP A 234 -5.65 -28.50 -26.00
C ASP A 234 -4.74 -27.41 -26.63
N ALA A 235 -5.23 -26.16 -26.72
CA ALA A 235 -4.50 -25.07 -27.36
C ALA A 235 -3.28 -24.64 -26.55
N LEU A 236 -3.33 -24.68 -25.21
CA LEU A 236 -2.30 -24.12 -24.34
C LEU A 236 -1.46 -25.19 -23.63
N GLY A 237 -1.91 -26.46 -23.64
CA GLY A 237 -1.21 -27.59 -23.03
C GLY A 237 -1.22 -27.52 -21.48
N ALA A 238 -2.20 -26.86 -20.89
CA ALA A 238 -2.35 -26.69 -19.45
C ALA A 238 -3.80 -26.97 -19.04
N PRO A 239 -4.06 -27.53 -17.84
CA PRO A 239 -5.41 -27.88 -17.41
C PRO A 239 -6.31 -26.65 -17.33
N ALA A 240 -7.49 -26.74 -17.94
CA ALA A 240 -8.50 -25.70 -17.90
C ALA A 240 -9.57 -26.02 -16.84
N ILE A 241 -10.03 -24.98 -16.16
CA ILE A 241 -11.08 -25.06 -15.13
C ILE A 241 -12.34 -24.39 -15.68
N ALA A 242 -13.44 -25.15 -15.74
CA ALA A 242 -14.77 -24.62 -16.04
C ALA A 242 -15.50 -24.29 -14.72
N ASP A 243 -15.95 -23.07 -14.58
CA ASP A 243 -16.77 -22.59 -13.47
C ASP A 243 -18.21 -22.38 -14.00
N ALA A 244 -19.09 -23.32 -13.68
CA ALA A 244 -20.47 -23.30 -14.13
C ALA A 244 -21.31 -22.18 -13.48
N GLU A 245 -20.96 -21.75 -12.25
CA GLU A 245 -21.69 -20.68 -11.57
C GLU A 245 -21.40 -19.32 -12.24
N ARG A 246 -20.18 -19.12 -12.68
CA ARG A 246 -19.74 -17.88 -13.36
C ARG A 246 -19.82 -17.95 -14.87
N GLY A 247 -20.02 -19.15 -15.43
CA GLY A 247 -20.03 -19.37 -16.88
C GLY A 247 -18.66 -19.13 -17.52
N THR A 248 -17.57 -19.38 -16.81
CA THR A 248 -16.21 -19.05 -17.27
C THR A 248 -15.31 -20.28 -17.40
N ALA A 249 -14.51 -20.34 -18.45
CA ALA A 249 -13.41 -21.30 -18.60
C ALA A 249 -12.07 -20.57 -18.40
N THR A 250 -11.24 -21.07 -17.50
CA THR A 250 -9.96 -20.43 -17.15
C THR A 250 -8.80 -21.40 -17.33
N VAL A 251 -7.71 -20.96 -17.96
CA VAL A 251 -6.50 -21.76 -18.21
C VAL A 251 -5.24 -20.93 -17.95
N PRO A 252 -4.14 -21.51 -17.40
CA PRO A 252 -2.84 -20.84 -17.29
C PRO A 252 -2.31 -20.35 -18.64
N ALA A 253 -1.65 -19.16 -18.64
CA ALA A 253 -1.19 -18.48 -19.85
C ALA A 253 0.28 -18.05 -19.73
N GLU A 254 1.20 -19.03 -19.69
CA GLU A 254 2.63 -18.80 -19.45
C GLU A 254 3.30 -17.81 -20.43
N ALA A 255 2.84 -17.79 -21.70
CA ALA A 255 3.36 -16.88 -22.72
C ALA A 255 2.52 -15.58 -22.85
N GLY A 256 1.65 -15.26 -21.90
CA GLY A 256 0.87 -14.02 -21.85
C GLY A 256 0.07 -13.77 -23.14
N VAL A 257 0.36 -12.67 -23.84
CA VAL A 257 -0.36 -12.28 -25.08
C VAL A 257 -0.25 -13.33 -26.19
N ALA A 258 0.86 -14.06 -26.31
CA ALA A 258 0.99 -15.13 -27.29
C ALA A 258 0.04 -16.30 -26.98
N SER A 259 -0.18 -16.62 -25.70
CA SER A 259 -1.19 -17.59 -25.28
C SER A 259 -2.61 -17.12 -25.61
N LEU A 260 -2.92 -15.82 -25.41
CA LEU A 260 -4.22 -15.24 -25.77
C LEU A 260 -4.51 -15.36 -27.28
N ALA A 261 -3.51 -15.06 -28.11
CA ALA A 261 -3.65 -15.18 -29.56
C ALA A 261 -3.92 -16.64 -29.98
N ARG A 262 -3.24 -17.63 -29.40
CA ARG A 262 -3.48 -19.05 -29.66
C ARG A 262 -4.87 -19.49 -29.21
N ALA A 263 -5.29 -19.09 -28.02
CA ALA A 263 -6.62 -19.38 -27.48
C ALA A 263 -7.72 -18.87 -28.43
N LEU A 264 -7.62 -17.60 -28.84
CA LEU A 264 -8.58 -16.97 -29.75
C LEU A 264 -8.66 -17.72 -31.11
N ALA A 265 -7.51 -18.07 -31.69
CA ALA A 265 -7.47 -18.80 -32.96
C ALA A 265 -8.10 -20.20 -32.84
N SER A 266 -7.82 -20.93 -31.76
CA SER A 266 -8.35 -22.26 -31.52
C SER A 266 -9.85 -22.26 -31.27
N LEU A 267 -10.34 -21.32 -30.46
CA LEU A 267 -11.78 -21.15 -30.21
C LEU A 267 -12.54 -20.75 -31.47
N GLY A 268 -11.97 -19.84 -32.27
CA GLY A 268 -12.53 -19.48 -33.58
C GLY A 268 -12.59 -20.69 -34.57
N THR A 269 -11.54 -21.50 -34.61
CA THR A 269 -11.51 -22.72 -35.44
C THR A 269 -12.54 -23.76 -34.99
N ALA A 270 -12.76 -23.85 -33.67
CA ALA A 270 -13.78 -24.71 -33.09
C ALA A 270 -15.20 -24.17 -33.26
N GLY A 271 -15.39 -22.97 -33.81
CA GLY A 271 -16.70 -22.35 -34.03
C GLY A 271 -17.40 -21.99 -32.74
N ILE A 272 -16.65 -21.69 -31.66
CA ILE A 272 -17.18 -21.24 -30.38
C ILE A 272 -17.31 -19.74 -30.42
N GLU A 273 -18.52 -19.23 -30.26
CA GLU A 273 -18.80 -17.81 -30.13
C GLU A 273 -18.54 -17.37 -28.69
N LEU A 274 -17.81 -16.25 -28.51
CA LEU A 274 -17.42 -15.76 -27.20
C LEU A 274 -18.18 -14.48 -26.82
N ALA A 275 -18.67 -14.41 -25.63
CA ALA A 275 -19.14 -13.17 -25.02
C ALA A 275 -17.96 -12.32 -24.53
N ASP A 276 -16.89 -12.96 -24.01
CA ASP A 276 -15.67 -12.28 -23.58
C ASP A 276 -14.45 -13.22 -23.63
N LEU A 277 -13.27 -12.61 -23.81
CA LEU A 277 -11.97 -13.30 -23.74
C LEU A 277 -10.91 -12.33 -23.23
N GLU A 278 -10.38 -12.58 -22.06
CA GLU A 278 -9.37 -11.71 -21.46
C GLU A 278 -8.12 -12.45 -20.99
N LEU A 279 -6.99 -11.74 -21.02
CA LEU A 279 -5.77 -12.14 -20.34
C LEU A 279 -5.79 -11.55 -18.93
N ARG A 280 -6.19 -12.36 -17.96
CA ARG A 280 -6.26 -11.97 -16.55
C ARG A 280 -4.90 -12.14 -15.89
N ARG A 281 -4.35 -11.03 -15.46
CA ARG A 281 -3.14 -11.01 -14.62
C ARG A 281 -3.52 -11.12 -13.15
N PRO A 282 -2.75 -11.88 -12.35
CA PRO A 282 -2.98 -11.91 -10.92
C PRO A 282 -2.95 -10.51 -10.32
N THR A 283 -3.88 -10.24 -9.44
CA THR A 283 -3.93 -9.00 -8.66
C THR A 283 -3.25 -9.20 -7.31
N LEU A 284 -2.97 -8.12 -6.58
CA LEU A 284 -2.54 -8.24 -5.18
C LEU A 284 -3.67 -8.78 -4.29
N ASP A 285 -4.94 -8.57 -4.66
CA ASP A 285 -6.10 -9.17 -3.97
C ASP A 285 -6.03 -10.70 -4.03
N ASP A 286 -5.79 -11.25 -5.22
CA ASP A 286 -5.61 -12.69 -5.41
C ASP A 286 -4.41 -13.20 -4.58
N ALA A 287 -3.29 -12.44 -4.55
CA ALA A 287 -2.11 -12.79 -3.76
C ALA A 287 -2.40 -12.77 -2.27
N PHE A 288 -3.06 -11.74 -1.78
CA PHE A 288 -3.38 -11.59 -0.37
C PHE A 288 -4.31 -12.72 0.11
N LEU A 289 -5.39 -13.01 -0.62
CA LEU A 289 -6.30 -14.11 -0.30
C LEU A 289 -5.57 -15.46 -0.27
N ALA A 290 -4.78 -15.76 -1.29
CA ALA A 290 -4.04 -17.03 -1.36
C ALA A 290 -3.01 -17.19 -0.23
N LEU A 291 -2.44 -16.09 0.29
CA LEU A 291 -1.47 -16.10 1.38
C LEU A 291 -2.15 -16.21 2.76
N THR A 292 -3.33 -15.60 2.93
CA THR A 292 -4.06 -15.58 4.20
C THR A 292 -5.01 -16.76 4.39
N ASP A 293 -5.52 -17.36 3.29
CA ASP A 293 -6.42 -18.53 3.33
C ASP A 293 -5.67 -19.87 3.47
N ARG A 294 -4.34 -19.87 3.53
CA ARG A 294 -3.60 -21.12 3.80
C ARG A 294 -3.99 -21.64 5.17
N PRO A 295 -4.39 -22.94 5.30
CA PRO A 295 -4.63 -23.54 6.60
C PRO A 295 -3.37 -23.33 7.45
N LYS A 296 -3.54 -22.79 8.67
CA LYS A 296 -2.43 -22.67 9.63
C LYS A 296 -1.94 -24.07 9.92
N GLU A 297 -0.84 -24.48 9.28
CA GLU A 297 -0.13 -25.69 9.71
C GLU A 297 0.32 -25.43 11.15
N HIS A 298 -0.35 -26.10 12.08
CA HIS A 298 0.04 -26.08 13.49
C HIS A 298 1.40 -26.80 13.59
N ALA A 299 2.46 -26.00 13.81
CA ALA A 299 3.75 -26.50 14.28
C ALA A 299 3.76 -26.56 15.81
#